data_b6582383a89116f83939e4216c0eea1f
#
_entry.id   b6582383a89116f83939e4216c0eea1f
#
_cell.length_a   1.000
_cell.length_b   1.000
_cell.length_c   1.000
_cell.angle_alpha   90.00
_cell.angle_beta   90.00
_cell.angle_gamma   90.00
#
_symmetry.space_group_name_H-M   'P 1'
#
loop_
_entity.id
_entity.type
_entity.pdbx_description
1 polymer ?
#
loop_
_entity_poly.entity_id
_entity_poly.type
_entity_poly.pdbx_seq_one_letter_code
_entity_poly.pdbx_strand_id
1 'polypeptide(L)'
;MLSDGEISYLYDGFGRFEQVTKADGSITHVINGEEKESGELPQEDVQSRVLNYYEYDAFGNTIRCEEQVHKRFRYTGEQYDILTGQYYLRARYYNPVIARFTQEDTYYGDGLNLYTYCRNNPILNHDPTGHGTKENSPYSRKEQ
;
A
#
# COMPACT_ATOMS: atom_id res chain seq x y z
N MET A 1 -5.78 7.96 -19.96
CA MET A 1 -7.25 7.89 -19.90
C MET A 1 -7.60 6.68 -19.05
N LEU A 2 -8.13 6.91 -17.83
CA LEU A 2 -8.64 5.82 -17.02
C LEU A 2 -9.92 5.31 -17.70
N SER A 3 -10.04 3.99 -17.87
CA SER A 3 -11.28 3.40 -18.38
C SER A 3 -12.42 3.64 -17.39
N ASP A 4 -13.65 3.70 -17.90
CA ASP A 4 -14.83 3.89 -17.06
C ASP A 4 -14.81 2.94 -15.85
N GLY A 5 -14.75 3.51 -14.66
CA GLY A 5 -14.75 2.79 -13.40
C GLY A 5 -13.38 2.46 -12.81
N GLU A 6 -12.26 2.83 -13.43
CA GLU A 6 -10.95 2.67 -12.80
C GLU A 6 -10.67 3.78 -11.78
N ILE A 7 -10.32 3.34 -10.58
CA ILE A 7 -9.86 4.17 -9.49
C ILE A 7 -8.46 3.75 -9.13
N SER A 8 -7.52 4.68 -9.15
CA SER A 8 -6.15 4.42 -8.72
C SER A 8 -5.91 4.90 -7.31
N TYR A 9 -5.08 4.18 -6.60
CA TYR A 9 -4.71 4.45 -5.22
C TYR A 9 -3.21 4.67 -5.12
N LEU A 10 -2.81 5.73 -4.43
CA LEU A 10 -1.43 5.96 -4.05
C LEU A 10 -1.31 5.76 -2.55
N TYR A 11 -0.26 5.05 -2.14
CA TYR A 11 0.05 4.80 -0.74
C TYR A 11 1.33 5.55 -0.37
N ASP A 12 1.37 6.07 0.85
CA ASP A 12 2.59 6.63 1.40
C ASP A 12 3.63 5.52 1.69
N GLY A 13 4.84 5.90 2.07
CA GLY A 13 5.89 4.95 2.42
C GLY A 13 5.58 4.07 3.63
N PHE A 14 4.48 4.31 4.32
CA PHE A 14 3.99 3.53 5.45
C PHE A 14 2.83 2.60 5.08
N GLY A 15 2.46 2.54 3.79
CA GLY A 15 1.36 1.75 3.31
C GLY A 15 -0.02 2.31 3.62
N ARG A 16 -0.12 3.58 4.01
CA ARG A 16 -1.38 4.27 4.24
C ARG A 16 -1.82 4.96 2.96
N PHE A 17 -3.12 5.15 2.82
CA PHE A 17 -3.66 5.94 1.73
C PHE A 17 -3.08 7.35 1.73
N GLU A 18 -2.52 7.76 0.63
CA GLU A 18 -2.10 9.12 0.40
C GLU A 18 -3.02 9.83 -0.59
N GLN A 19 -3.45 9.11 -1.62
CA GLN A 19 -4.21 9.70 -2.70
C GLN A 19 -5.17 8.68 -3.33
N VAL A 20 -6.36 9.14 -3.66
CA VAL A 20 -7.32 8.41 -4.49
C VAL A 20 -7.57 9.23 -5.75
N THR A 21 -7.33 8.66 -6.91
CA THR A 21 -7.76 9.23 -8.19
C THR A 21 -9.05 8.53 -8.60
N LYS A 22 -10.12 9.30 -8.71
CA LYS A 22 -11.45 8.82 -9.06
C LYS A 22 -11.60 8.66 -10.58
N ALA A 23 -12.64 7.94 -11.01
CA ALA A 23 -12.90 7.69 -12.41
C ALA A 23 -13.12 8.98 -13.26
N ASP A 24 -13.54 10.05 -12.63
CA ASP A 24 -13.70 11.38 -13.23
C ASP A 24 -12.38 12.17 -13.34
N GLY A 25 -11.26 11.59 -12.87
CA GLY A 25 -9.96 12.25 -12.83
C GLY A 25 -9.73 13.17 -11.63
N SER A 26 -10.72 13.32 -10.74
CA SER A 26 -10.53 14.08 -9.49
C SER A 26 -9.62 13.35 -8.53
N ILE A 27 -8.86 14.10 -7.75
CA ILE A 27 -7.88 13.58 -6.80
C ILE A 27 -8.33 13.95 -5.38
N THR A 28 -8.37 12.96 -4.52
CA THR A 28 -8.65 13.15 -3.09
C THR A 28 -7.45 12.69 -2.27
N HIS A 29 -7.03 13.50 -1.32
CA HIS A 29 -6.01 13.10 -0.34
C HIS A 29 -6.70 12.55 0.91
N VAL A 30 -6.17 11.46 1.45
CA VAL A 30 -6.61 10.90 2.72
C VAL A 30 -5.58 11.24 3.79
N ILE A 31 -5.96 12.09 4.73
CA ILE A 31 -5.10 12.50 5.84
C ILE A 31 -5.76 12.06 7.14
N ASN A 32 -5.07 11.22 7.90
CA ASN A 32 -5.57 10.68 9.18
C ASN A 32 -6.96 9.99 9.08
N GLY A 33 -7.22 9.33 7.94
CA GLY A 33 -8.50 8.67 7.71
C GLY A 33 -9.64 9.59 7.26
N GLU A 34 -9.39 10.89 7.14
CA GLU A 34 -10.35 11.87 6.59
C GLU A 34 -9.99 12.24 5.16
N GLU A 35 -10.98 12.23 4.27
CA GLU A 35 -10.81 12.71 2.91
C GLU A 35 -10.75 14.22 2.86
N LYS A 36 -9.73 14.75 2.20
CA LYS A 36 -9.63 16.17 1.87
C LYS A 36 -9.46 16.33 0.36
N GLU A 37 -10.31 17.13 -0.22
CA GLU A 37 -10.21 17.45 -1.63
C GLU A 37 -8.98 18.32 -1.90
N SER A 38 -8.22 17.98 -2.95
CA SER A 38 -7.09 18.78 -3.38
C SER A 38 -7.53 19.73 -4.49
N GLY A 39 -7.58 21.02 -4.18
CA GLY A 39 -7.81 22.10 -5.13
C GLY A 39 -9.27 22.44 -5.34
N GLU A 40 -9.51 23.58 -5.98
CA GLU A 40 -10.84 23.96 -6.45
C GLU A 40 -11.23 23.05 -7.61
N LEU A 41 -12.25 22.22 -7.36
CA LEU A 41 -12.88 21.43 -8.40
C LEU A 41 -13.58 22.38 -9.38
N PRO A 42 -13.51 22.12 -10.70
CA PRO A 42 -14.42 22.78 -11.63
C PRO A 42 -15.86 22.49 -11.19
N GLN A 43 -16.69 23.51 -11.20
CA GLN A 43 -18.08 23.48 -10.71
C GLN A 43 -19.02 22.64 -11.60
N GLU A 44 -18.65 21.45 -11.94
CA GLU A 44 -19.60 20.51 -12.52
C GLU A 44 -19.93 19.46 -11.48
N ASP A 45 -21.23 19.28 -11.25
CA ASP A 45 -21.87 18.35 -10.33
C ASP A 45 -21.49 16.89 -10.63
N VAL A 46 -20.23 16.56 -10.57
CA VAL A 46 -19.81 15.18 -10.54
C VAL A 46 -19.74 14.77 -9.08
N GLN A 47 -20.71 14.04 -8.63
CA GLN A 47 -20.66 13.38 -7.32
C GLN A 47 -19.51 12.40 -7.32
N SER A 48 -18.33 12.88 -7.02
CA SER A 48 -17.18 12.01 -6.85
C SER A 48 -17.41 11.14 -5.61
N ARG A 49 -17.45 9.83 -5.84
CA ARG A 49 -17.75 8.83 -4.82
C ARG A 49 -16.53 7.96 -4.59
N VAL A 50 -16.10 7.88 -3.33
CA VAL A 50 -15.10 6.88 -2.94
C VAL A 50 -15.79 5.50 -2.99
N LEU A 51 -15.23 4.60 -3.78
CA LEU A 51 -15.74 3.25 -3.91
C LEU A 51 -15.11 2.29 -2.92
N ASN A 52 -13.85 2.54 -2.55
CA ASN A 52 -13.12 1.67 -1.65
C ASN A 52 -12.35 2.50 -0.61
N TYR A 53 -12.33 2.01 0.60
CA TYR A 53 -11.52 2.53 1.70
C TYR A 53 -10.82 1.39 2.42
N TYR A 54 -9.53 1.54 2.68
CA TYR A 54 -8.74 0.58 3.43
C TYR A 54 -7.89 1.28 4.47
N GLU A 55 -7.88 0.73 5.65
CA GLU A 55 -7.03 1.17 6.77
C GLU A 55 -6.22 -0.01 7.26
N TYR A 56 -4.93 0.22 7.47
CA TYR A 56 -3.98 -0.83 7.87
C TYR A 56 -3.26 -0.45 9.15
N ASP A 57 -2.85 -1.47 9.93
CA ASP A 57 -1.84 -1.28 10.95
C ASP A 57 -0.44 -1.15 10.33
N ALA A 58 0.59 -0.97 11.18
CA ALA A 58 1.96 -0.78 10.71
C ALA A 58 2.49 -1.99 9.91
N PHE A 59 2.01 -3.19 10.18
CA PHE A 59 2.42 -4.42 9.50
C PHE A 59 1.51 -4.86 8.35
N GLY A 60 0.49 -4.06 8.03
CA GLY A 60 -0.37 -4.31 6.89
C GLY A 60 -1.61 -5.18 7.18
N ASN A 61 -1.93 -5.43 8.45
CA ASN A 61 -3.23 -6.00 8.78
C ASN A 61 -4.33 -4.98 8.49
N THR A 62 -5.38 -5.42 7.84
CA THR A 62 -6.53 -4.58 7.54
C THR A 62 -7.33 -4.31 8.83
N ILE A 63 -7.36 -3.05 9.27
CA ILE A 63 -8.15 -2.60 10.42
C ILE A 63 -9.59 -2.32 9.97
N ARG A 64 -9.73 -1.65 8.84
CA ARG A 64 -11.01 -1.32 8.23
C ARG A 64 -10.96 -1.50 6.73
N CYS A 65 -12.00 -2.07 6.18
CA CYS A 65 -12.16 -2.27 4.75
C CYS A 65 -13.61 -1.96 4.35
N GLU A 66 -13.78 -1.01 3.45
CA GLU A 66 -15.05 -0.75 2.77
C GLU A 66 -14.78 -0.88 1.27
N GLU A 67 -15.27 -1.94 0.68
CA GLU A 67 -14.96 -2.31 -0.70
C GLU A 67 -16.24 -2.49 -1.50
N GLN A 68 -16.44 -1.64 -2.51
CA GLN A 68 -17.52 -1.76 -3.48
C GLN A 68 -17.04 -2.41 -4.79
N VAL A 69 -15.77 -2.21 -5.11
CA VAL A 69 -15.10 -2.81 -6.28
C VAL A 69 -13.87 -3.54 -5.81
N HIS A 70 -13.81 -4.83 -6.09
CA HIS A 70 -12.67 -5.66 -5.66
C HIS A 70 -11.33 -5.09 -6.15
N LYS A 71 -10.39 -4.88 -5.21
CA LYS A 71 -9.03 -4.43 -5.50
C LYS A 71 -8.00 -5.49 -5.14
N ARG A 72 -7.13 -5.75 -6.10
CA ARG A 72 -6.05 -6.73 -5.99
C ARG A 72 -4.84 -6.20 -5.23
N PHE A 73 -4.54 -4.91 -5.41
CA PHE A 73 -3.40 -4.25 -4.76
C PHE A 73 -3.88 -3.48 -3.54
N ARG A 74 -3.21 -3.67 -2.41
CA ARG A 74 -3.58 -3.09 -1.12
C ARG A 74 -2.37 -2.52 -0.39
N TYR A 75 -2.09 -2.93 0.82
CA TYR A 75 -0.98 -2.44 1.65
C TYR A 75 0.34 -2.33 0.87
N THR A 76 1.00 -1.17 0.94
CA THR A 76 2.24 -0.81 0.20
C THR A 76 2.15 -0.98 -1.33
N GLY A 77 0.94 -1.03 -1.89
CA GLY A 77 0.73 -1.28 -3.31
C GLY A 77 1.02 -2.72 -3.75
N GLU A 78 1.13 -3.65 -2.82
CA GLU A 78 1.42 -5.06 -3.12
C GLU A 78 0.14 -5.86 -3.34
N GLN A 79 0.28 -6.92 -4.14
CA GLN A 79 -0.84 -7.80 -4.46
C GLN A 79 -1.28 -8.59 -3.24
N TYR A 80 -2.57 -8.47 -2.91
CA TYR A 80 -3.20 -9.20 -1.81
C TYR A 80 -3.89 -10.45 -2.30
N ASP A 81 -3.60 -11.59 -1.67
CA ASP A 81 -4.33 -12.84 -1.88
C ASP A 81 -5.43 -12.97 -0.83
N ILE A 82 -6.68 -12.83 -1.28
CA ILE A 82 -7.85 -12.89 -0.39
C ILE A 82 -8.07 -14.28 0.22
N LEU A 83 -7.58 -15.33 -0.43
CA LEU A 83 -7.76 -16.69 0.06
C LEU A 83 -6.83 -17.02 1.23
N THR A 84 -5.60 -16.52 1.18
CA THR A 84 -4.57 -16.80 2.19
C THR A 84 -4.37 -15.63 3.16
N GLY A 85 -4.83 -14.43 2.82
CA GLY A 85 -4.59 -13.22 3.59
C GLY A 85 -3.13 -12.74 3.54
N GLN A 86 -2.39 -13.13 2.52
CA GLN A 86 -0.99 -12.81 2.35
C GLN A 86 -0.75 -11.81 1.22
N TYR A 87 0.37 -11.12 1.28
CA TYR A 87 0.84 -10.22 0.24
C TYR A 87 1.95 -10.86 -0.59
N TYR A 88 1.84 -10.77 -1.90
CA TYR A 88 2.85 -11.24 -2.83
C TYR A 88 3.88 -10.14 -3.10
N LEU A 89 5.09 -10.31 -2.57
CA LEU A 89 6.21 -9.40 -2.74
C LEU A 89 7.23 -9.93 -3.79
N ARG A 90 6.73 -10.52 -4.86
CA ARG A 90 7.50 -11.07 -5.98
C ARG A 90 8.34 -12.30 -5.61
N ALA A 91 9.37 -12.15 -4.79
CA ALA A 91 10.22 -13.25 -4.38
C ALA A 91 9.60 -14.12 -3.28
N ARG A 92 8.80 -13.52 -2.40
CA ARG A 92 8.21 -14.20 -1.24
C ARG A 92 6.80 -13.70 -0.94
N TYR A 93 6.05 -14.51 -0.18
CA TYR A 93 4.79 -14.11 0.41
C TYR A 93 4.99 -13.56 1.82
N TYR A 94 4.37 -12.42 2.08
CA TYR A 94 4.36 -11.76 3.38
C TYR A 94 3.02 -11.99 4.08
N ASN A 95 3.08 -12.48 5.31
CA ASN A 95 1.90 -12.67 6.15
C ASN A 95 1.82 -11.57 7.22
N PRO A 96 0.89 -10.62 7.11
CA PRO A 96 0.79 -9.51 8.05
C PRO A 96 0.34 -9.94 9.46
N VAL A 97 -0.36 -11.06 9.59
CA VAL A 97 -0.82 -11.56 10.89
C VAL A 97 0.34 -11.97 11.78
N ILE A 98 1.34 -12.62 11.21
CA ILE A 98 2.57 -12.99 11.93
C ILE A 98 3.71 -12.01 11.73
N ALA A 99 3.49 -10.96 10.92
CA ALA A 99 4.46 -9.90 10.62
C ALA A 99 5.78 -10.42 10.03
N ARG A 100 5.71 -11.48 9.22
CA ARG A 100 6.88 -12.17 8.64
C ARG A 100 6.60 -12.70 7.25
N PHE A 101 7.69 -12.95 6.51
CA PHE A 101 7.64 -13.77 5.30
C PHE A 101 7.33 -15.22 5.65
N THR A 102 6.66 -15.91 4.75
CA THR A 102 6.33 -17.35 4.90
C THR A 102 7.40 -18.27 4.30
N GLN A 103 8.33 -17.70 3.51
CA GLN A 103 9.48 -18.37 2.94
C GLN A 103 10.78 -17.78 3.47
N GLU A 104 11.79 -18.62 3.57
CA GLU A 104 13.16 -18.23 3.91
C GLU A 104 13.77 -17.36 2.79
N ASP A 105 14.51 -16.33 3.18
CA ASP A 105 15.22 -15.50 2.21
C ASP A 105 16.43 -16.22 1.64
N THR A 106 16.64 -16.08 0.36
CA THR A 106 17.88 -16.49 -0.31
C THR A 106 18.97 -15.42 -0.24
N TYR A 107 18.62 -14.22 0.20
CA TYR A 107 19.53 -13.11 0.41
C TYR A 107 19.87 -12.95 1.89
N TYR A 108 21.15 -13.06 2.22
CA TYR A 108 21.64 -13.06 3.61
C TYR A 108 22.08 -11.66 4.11
N GLY A 109 21.84 -10.61 3.35
CA GLY A 109 22.33 -9.25 3.65
C GLY A 109 21.53 -8.51 4.72
N ASP A 110 20.31 -8.92 5.02
CA ASP A 110 19.41 -8.24 5.97
C ASP A 110 19.45 -8.81 7.40
N GLY A 111 20.44 -9.62 7.72
CA GLY A 111 20.65 -10.17 9.05
C GLY A 111 20.44 -11.69 9.14
N LEU A 112 20.48 -12.22 10.37
CA LEU A 112 20.44 -13.65 10.63
C LEU A 112 19.05 -14.26 10.57
N ASN A 113 17.99 -13.46 10.74
CA ASN A 113 16.62 -13.92 10.65
C ASN A 113 16.10 -13.78 9.22
N LEU A 114 16.08 -14.87 8.49
CA LEU A 114 15.74 -14.92 7.07
C LEU A 114 14.23 -14.76 6.79
N TYR A 115 13.39 -14.64 7.80
CA TYR A 115 11.94 -14.44 7.67
C TYR A 115 11.49 -13.01 8.01
N THR A 116 12.39 -12.16 8.47
CA THR A 116 12.09 -10.81 8.93
C THR A 116 11.59 -9.94 7.79
N TYR A 117 10.48 -9.23 8.01
CA TYR A 117 9.97 -8.19 7.12
C TYR A 117 10.42 -6.82 7.61
N CYS A 118 11.01 -6.00 6.72
CA CYS A 118 11.41 -4.62 6.98
C CYS A 118 12.24 -4.44 8.27
N ARG A 119 13.09 -5.40 8.62
CA ARG A 119 13.86 -5.41 9.88
C ARG A 119 13.00 -5.19 11.12
N ASN A 120 11.78 -5.70 11.13
CA ASN A 120 10.73 -5.49 12.14
C ASN A 120 10.32 -4.01 12.33
N ASN A 121 10.62 -3.15 11.39
CA ASN A 121 10.24 -1.74 11.43
C ASN A 121 9.65 -1.28 10.07
N PRO A 122 8.40 -1.65 9.75
CA PRO A 122 7.76 -1.29 8.50
C PRO A 122 7.33 0.18 8.42
N ILE A 123 7.45 0.94 9.51
CA ILE A 123 7.22 2.39 9.52
C ILE A 123 8.38 3.11 8.83
N LEU A 124 9.61 2.73 9.13
CA LEU A 124 10.82 3.35 8.57
C LEU A 124 11.33 2.63 7.32
N ASN A 125 10.86 1.44 7.05
CA ASN A 125 11.37 0.59 5.99
C ASN A 125 10.26 0.02 5.11
N HIS A 126 10.64 -0.35 3.88
CA HIS A 126 9.82 -1.13 2.96
C HIS A 126 10.68 -2.18 2.25
N ASP A 127 10.05 -3.21 1.71
CA ASP A 127 10.71 -4.22 0.90
C ASP A 127 10.10 -4.26 -0.51
N PRO A 128 10.79 -3.69 -1.53
CA PRO A 128 10.25 -3.59 -2.87
C PRO A 128 10.40 -4.88 -3.70
N THR A 129 11.20 -5.82 -3.25
CA THR A 129 11.56 -7.02 -4.03
C THR A 129 11.19 -8.34 -3.37
N GLY A 130 10.90 -8.32 -2.09
CA GLY A 130 10.75 -9.52 -1.26
C GLY A 130 12.07 -10.15 -0.81
N HIS A 131 13.20 -9.43 -0.96
CA HIS A 131 14.53 -9.85 -0.53
C HIS A 131 15.24 -8.83 0.32
N GLY A 132 15.05 -7.54 0.07
CA GLY A 132 15.89 -6.50 0.65
C GLY A 132 15.12 -5.33 1.19
N THR A 133 15.40 -5.01 2.45
CA THR A 133 14.84 -3.87 3.15
C THR A 133 15.48 -2.56 2.69
N LYS A 134 14.64 -1.57 2.37
CA LYS A 134 15.05 -0.19 2.06
C LYS A 134 14.41 0.78 3.05
N GLU A 135 15.15 1.84 3.39
CA GLU A 135 14.63 2.89 4.24
C GLU A 135 13.66 3.82 3.50
N ASN A 136 12.60 4.24 4.17
CA ASN A 136 11.63 5.24 3.71
C ASN A 136 12.19 6.66 3.90
N SER A 137 13.44 6.91 3.51
CA SER A 137 14.05 8.21 3.62
C SER A 137 13.71 9.08 2.41
N PRO A 138 13.32 10.36 2.59
CA PRO A 138 13.14 11.28 1.49
C PRO A 138 14.45 11.55 0.73
N TYR A 139 15.58 11.20 1.32
CA TYR A 139 16.91 11.35 0.71
C TYR A 139 17.40 10.10 -0.04
N SER A 140 16.78 8.93 0.16
CA SER A 140 17.19 7.69 -0.50
C SER A 140 16.83 7.61 -1.99
N ARG A 141 16.06 8.58 -2.51
CA ARG A 141 15.67 8.66 -3.92
C ARG A 141 16.77 9.18 -4.85
N LYS A 142 17.97 9.50 -4.35
CA LYS A 142 19.04 10.12 -5.16
C LYS A 142 20.12 9.16 -5.65
N GLU A 143 20.03 7.87 -5.36
CA GLU A 143 20.93 6.87 -5.89
C GLU A 143 20.19 5.94 -6.86
N GLN A 144 19.91 6.46 -8.02
CA GLN A 144 19.66 5.69 -9.24
C GLN A 144 20.63 6.10 -10.31
#